data_40036c9efe4329e58e5a096eca9cd43f
#
_entry.id   40036c9efe4329e58e5a096eca9cd43f
#
_cell.length_a   1.000
_cell.length_b   1.000
_cell.length_c   1.000
_cell.angle_alpha   90.00
_cell.angle_beta   90.00
_cell.angle_gamma   90.00
#
_symmetry.space_group_name_H-M   'P 1'
#
loop_
_entity.id
_entity.type
_entity.pdbx_description
1 polymer ?
#
loop_
_entity_poly.entity_id
_entity_poly.type
_entity_poly.pdbx_seq_one_letter_code
_entity_poly.pdbx_strand_id
1 'polypeptide(L)'
;MMNSMHHTKTSYKRFLAVLLCRGALLTLCACGFSDSKMEQKQIFAMDTIMTLTAYGKHASEGLDAAASVINSLHAQLDPDLPTSTTYAINHANGANVVVSPQIAKMLSTAKTVYDQSDGALDLSIYPVVRLWGFVDGRYYVPTDIELSAQLVRKGYDEMILTSYPATGSYSVSFPPRVEISFASVAKGCAAENAITAMRQAGVESGIVSLGGNVQTLGMRPEGKPWTVAIQDPNNTSGWVGTVQVGEMAVVTSGSYQRYFEFDGNTYHHIINPQTAGPTSNGLLSVTIICEDGTMADALSTAMFVLGESRALNYWRAYGGFEMILINKDHRITCTKGLIDNFVANAQAPAYKVRYAE
;
A
#
# COMPACT_ATOMS: atom_id res chain seq x y z
N MET A 1 -29.48 -38.77 -81.49
CA MET A 1 -29.26 -39.99 -80.69
C MET A 1 -28.83 -39.55 -79.27
N MET A 2 -29.57 -40.05 -78.30
CA MET A 2 -29.43 -39.81 -76.86
C MET A 2 -28.08 -40.29 -76.34
N ASN A 3 -27.50 -39.54 -75.44
CA ASN A 3 -26.79 -39.97 -74.21
C ASN A 3 -26.05 -38.75 -73.66
N SER A 4 -25.97 -38.46 -72.41
CA SER A 4 -26.68 -38.85 -71.20
C SER A 4 -26.23 -37.78 -70.18
N MET A 5 -27.18 -37.06 -69.63
CA MET A 5 -27.00 -36.24 -68.44
C MET A 5 -27.13 -37.15 -67.20
N HIS A 6 -26.01 -37.49 -66.61
CA HIS A 6 -25.99 -37.99 -65.21
C HIS A 6 -24.53 -38.03 -64.73
N HIS A 7 -24.02 -36.91 -64.21
CA HIS A 7 -22.89 -36.95 -63.24
C HIS A 7 -22.51 -35.55 -62.67
N THR A 8 -23.50 -34.78 -62.21
CA THR A 8 -23.14 -33.48 -61.61
C THR A 8 -23.86 -33.18 -60.26
N LYS A 9 -24.71 -34.11 -59.74
CA LYS A 9 -25.43 -33.87 -58.50
C LYS A 9 -24.76 -34.41 -57.23
N THR A 10 -23.75 -35.26 -57.33
CA THR A 10 -23.11 -35.88 -56.14
C THR A 10 -21.87 -35.09 -55.63
N SER A 11 -21.29 -34.27 -56.47
CA SER A 11 -20.13 -33.46 -56.10
C SER A 11 -20.50 -32.22 -55.28
N TYR A 12 -21.66 -31.62 -55.52
CA TYR A 12 -22.09 -30.40 -54.83
C TYR A 12 -22.49 -30.63 -53.34
N LYS A 13 -23.08 -31.79 -53.04
CA LYS A 13 -23.42 -32.14 -51.66
C LYS A 13 -22.21 -32.44 -50.77
N ARG A 14 -21.12 -32.95 -51.34
CA ARG A 14 -19.86 -33.18 -50.58
C ARG A 14 -19.05 -31.89 -50.42
N PHE A 15 -19.16 -30.94 -51.30
CA PHE A 15 -18.52 -29.62 -51.17
C PHE A 15 -19.26 -28.75 -50.14
N LEU A 16 -20.59 -28.81 -50.08
CA LEU A 16 -21.36 -28.05 -49.11
C LEU A 16 -21.18 -28.59 -47.68
N ALA A 17 -21.04 -29.93 -47.51
CA ALA A 17 -20.80 -30.54 -46.19
C ALA A 17 -19.41 -30.23 -45.64
N VAL A 18 -18.39 -30.11 -46.52
CA VAL A 18 -17.02 -29.74 -46.10
C VAL A 18 -16.91 -28.24 -45.80
N LEU A 19 -17.68 -27.37 -46.47
CA LEU A 19 -17.72 -25.93 -46.16
C LEU A 19 -18.47 -25.65 -44.84
N LEU A 20 -19.52 -26.41 -44.51
CA LEU A 20 -20.24 -26.30 -43.26
C LEU A 20 -19.44 -26.81 -42.06
N CYS A 21 -18.64 -27.86 -42.20
CA CYS A 21 -17.74 -28.34 -41.18
C CYS A 21 -16.53 -27.41 -40.95
N ARG A 22 -16.04 -26.66 -41.94
CA ARG A 22 -14.99 -25.65 -41.77
C ARG A 22 -15.52 -24.35 -41.17
N GLY A 23 -16.79 -24.00 -41.41
CA GLY A 23 -17.44 -22.86 -40.77
C GLY A 23 -17.76 -23.09 -39.31
N ALA A 24 -18.05 -24.34 -38.88
CA ALA A 24 -18.34 -24.69 -37.49
C ALA A 24 -17.08 -24.83 -36.61
N LEU A 25 -15.90 -25.08 -37.20
CA LEU A 25 -14.62 -25.12 -36.46
C LEU A 25 -13.99 -23.74 -36.24
N LEU A 26 -14.42 -22.71 -36.99
CA LEU A 26 -13.92 -21.33 -36.82
C LEU A 26 -14.72 -20.51 -35.83
N THR A 27 -15.88 -21.01 -35.37
CA THR A 27 -16.69 -20.33 -34.37
C THR A 27 -16.41 -20.80 -32.90
N LEU A 28 -15.54 -21.80 -32.73
CA LEU A 28 -15.17 -22.30 -31.40
C LEU A 28 -13.83 -21.73 -30.87
N CYS A 29 -13.14 -20.89 -31.63
CA CYS A 29 -11.92 -20.19 -31.19
C CYS A 29 -12.13 -18.70 -30.91
N ALA A 30 -13.37 -18.20 -30.90
CA ALA A 30 -13.65 -16.77 -30.65
C ALA A 30 -14.18 -16.50 -29.21
N CYS A 31 -14.10 -17.47 -28.31
CA CYS A 31 -14.49 -17.31 -26.90
C CYS A 31 -13.28 -17.21 -25.97
N GLY A 32 -12.30 -16.36 -26.28
CA GLY A 32 -11.09 -16.25 -25.45
C GLY A 32 -10.46 -14.88 -25.36
N PHE A 33 -11.01 -13.83 -25.97
CA PHE A 33 -10.35 -12.51 -25.98
C PHE A 33 -11.30 -11.33 -25.74
N SER A 34 -12.33 -11.48 -24.91
CA SER A 34 -13.30 -10.40 -24.66
C SER A 34 -13.26 -9.80 -23.25
N ASP A 35 -12.46 -10.32 -22.31
CA ASP A 35 -12.52 -9.89 -20.89
C ASP A 35 -11.32 -9.09 -20.38
N SER A 36 -10.41 -8.66 -21.27
CA SER A 36 -9.20 -7.92 -20.85
C SER A 36 -9.30 -6.40 -21.00
N LYS A 37 -10.52 -5.83 -21.06
CA LYS A 37 -10.66 -4.36 -21.10
C LYS A 37 -10.12 -3.77 -19.81
N MET A 38 -9.04 -2.99 -19.93
CA MET A 38 -8.47 -2.23 -18.84
C MET A 38 -9.27 -0.93 -18.64
N GLU A 39 -9.62 -0.65 -17.41
CA GLU A 39 -10.13 0.66 -17.00
C GLU A 39 -9.26 1.22 -15.87
N GLN A 40 -9.17 2.56 -15.83
CA GLN A 40 -8.37 3.27 -14.84
C GLN A 40 -9.15 4.47 -14.30
N LYS A 41 -9.02 4.71 -13.00
CA LYS A 41 -9.58 5.87 -12.31
C LYS A 41 -8.52 6.54 -11.46
N GLN A 42 -8.48 7.86 -11.50
CA GLN A 42 -7.64 8.65 -10.60
C GLN A 42 -8.53 9.42 -9.62
N ILE A 43 -8.09 9.48 -8.37
CA ILE A 43 -8.69 10.28 -7.31
C ILE A 43 -7.61 11.00 -6.53
N PHE A 44 -7.98 12.06 -5.83
CA PHE A 44 -7.11 12.74 -4.87
C PHE A 44 -7.67 12.51 -3.46
N ALA A 45 -6.90 11.84 -2.60
CA ALA A 45 -7.24 11.60 -1.20
C ALA A 45 -5.95 11.43 -0.38
N MET A 46 -6.01 11.67 0.94
CA MET A 46 -4.87 11.51 1.86
C MET A 46 -3.59 12.21 1.33
N ASP A 47 -3.74 13.44 0.83
CA ASP A 47 -2.71 14.34 0.28
C ASP A 47 -1.90 13.76 -0.90
N THR A 48 -2.49 12.84 -1.67
CA THR A 48 -1.82 12.26 -2.83
C THR A 48 -2.78 11.93 -3.97
N ILE A 49 -2.22 11.87 -5.19
CA ILE A 49 -2.93 11.30 -6.35
C ILE A 49 -2.85 9.78 -6.23
N MET A 50 -4.00 9.15 -6.35
CA MET A 50 -4.17 7.71 -6.32
C MET A 50 -4.63 7.21 -7.67
N THR A 51 -4.02 6.13 -8.15
CA THR A 51 -4.37 5.49 -9.42
C THR A 51 -4.92 4.09 -9.15
N LEU A 52 -6.13 3.84 -9.62
CA LEU A 52 -6.84 2.57 -9.51
C LEU A 52 -6.97 1.99 -10.91
N THR A 53 -6.61 0.72 -11.10
CA THR A 53 -6.70 0.02 -12.39
C THR A 53 -7.39 -1.32 -12.18
N ALA A 54 -8.35 -1.64 -13.02
CA ALA A 54 -9.08 -2.90 -13.01
C ALA A 54 -9.24 -3.46 -14.43
N TYR A 55 -9.37 -4.76 -14.53
CA TYR A 55 -9.54 -5.48 -15.77
C TYR A 55 -10.84 -6.29 -15.76
N GLY A 56 -11.45 -6.45 -16.94
CA GLY A 56 -12.65 -7.27 -17.14
C GLY A 56 -13.95 -6.47 -17.15
N LYS A 57 -15.05 -7.19 -17.24
CA LYS A 57 -16.41 -6.62 -17.42
C LYS A 57 -16.91 -5.78 -16.24
N HIS A 58 -16.41 -6.05 -15.03
CA HIS A 58 -16.81 -5.37 -13.79
C HIS A 58 -15.80 -4.28 -13.37
N ALA A 59 -14.86 -3.91 -14.28
CA ALA A 59 -13.80 -2.97 -13.96
C ALA A 59 -14.34 -1.61 -13.50
N SER A 60 -15.34 -1.05 -14.19
CA SER A 60 -15.92 0.26 -13.86
C SER A 60 -16.57 0.27 -12.49
N GLU A 61 -17.46 -0.71 -12.21
CA GLU A 61 -18.14 -0.84 -10.93
C GLU A 61 -17.15 -1.05 -9.77
N GLY A 62 -16.11 -1.87 -10.01
CA GLY A 62 -15.06 -2.11 -9.04
C GLY A 62 -14.24 -0.86 -8.71
N LEU A 63 -13.89 -0.06 -9.72
CA LEU A 63 -13.19 1.20 -9.52
C LEU A 63 -14.03 2.24 -8.78
N ASP A 64 -15.34 2.29 -9.04
CA ASP A 64 -16.26 3.18 -8.32
C ASP A 64 -16.40 2.76 -6.85
N ALA A 65 -16.55 1.48 -6.58
CA ALA A 65 -16.60 0.94 -5.23
C ALA A 65 -15.29 1.21 -4.46
N ALA A 66 -14.13 0.98 -5.08
CA ALA A 66 -12.82 1.26 -4.50
C ALA A 66 -12.65 2.76 -4.16
N ALA A 67 -12.99 3.65 -5.09
CA ALA A 67 -12.92 5.09 -4.89
C ALA A 67 -13.83 5.55 -3.74
N SER A 68 -15.04 5.00 -3.63
CA SER A 68 -15.99 5.30 -2.55
C SER A 68 -15.42 4.94 -1.18
N VAL A 69 -14.81 3.75 -1.05
CA VAL A 69 -14.19 3.28 0.20
C VAL A 69 -13.00 4.16 0.60
N ILE A 70 -12.13 4.51 -0.35
CA ILE A 70 -10.98 5.38 -0.09
C ILE A 70 -11.44 6.75 0.41
N ASN A 71 -12.44 7.36 -0.26
CA ASN A 71 -12.97 8.67 0.13
C ASN A 71 -13.65 8.63 1.50
N SER A 72 -14.35 7.55 1.83
CA SER A 72 -14.96 7.35 3.15
C SER A 72 -13.90 7.26 4.25
N LEU A 73 -12.82 6.51 4.02
CA LEU A 73 -11.70 6.44 4.97
C LEU A 73 -11.00 7.79 5.10
N HIS A 74 -10.72 8.50 3.99
CA HIS A 74 -10.12 9.82 4.03
C HIS A 74 -10.89 10.77 4.96
N ALA A 75 -12.22 10.83 4.82
CA ALA A 75 -13.06 11.67 5.65
C ALA A 75 -13.05 11.28 7.15
N GLN A 76 -12.82 10.00 7.48
CA GLN A 76 -12.77 9.51 8.85
C GLN A 76 -11.41 9.75 9.54
N LEU A 77 -10.33 9.93 8.75
CA LEU A 77 -8.96 9.92 9.26
C LEU A 77 -8.33 11.31 9.41
N ASP A 78 -8.97 12.36 8.95
CA ASP A 78 -8.48 13.73 9.05
C ASP A 78 -8.55 14.21 10.51
N PRO A 79 -7.41 14.48 11.19
CA PRO A 79 -7.40 14.89 12.58
C PRO A 79 -7.94 16.31 12.82
N ASP A 80 -8.03 17.13 11.78
CA ASP A 80 -8.47 18.52 11.86
C ASP A 80 -9.94 18.73 11.42
N LEU A 81 -10.58 17.66 10.89
CA LEU A 81 -11.99 17.71 10.47
C LEU A 81 -12.92 17.33 11.64
N PRO A 82 -13.76 18.25 12.18
CA PRO A 82 -14.59 17.99 13.36
C PRO A 82 -15.57 16.81 13.26
N THR A 83 -15.89 16.39 12.05
CA THR A 83 -16.78 15.24 11.79
C THR A 83 -16.04 13.92 11.65
N SER A 84 -14.72 13.92 11.71
CA SER A 84 -13.90 12.71 11.56
C SER A 84 -13.81 11.90 12.86
N THR A 85 -13.55 10.60 12.70
CA THR A 85 -13.30 9.71 13.84
C THR A 85 -12.00 10.07 14.56
N THR A 86 -10.95 10.45 13.82
CA THR A 86 -9.66 10.86 14.41
C THR A 86 -9.82 12.11 15.26
N TYR A 87 -10.57 13.11 14.79
CA TYR A 87 -10.88 14.30 15.57
C TYR A 87 -11.64 13.94 16.87
N ALA A 88 -12.66 13.08 16.77
CA ALA A 88 -13.42 12.63 17.93
C ALA A 88 -12.51 11.92 18.96
N ILE A 89 -11.59 11.07 18.53
CA ILE A 89 -10.59 10.42 19.39
C ILE A 89 -9.71 11.45 20.09
N ASN A 90 -9.15 12.40 19.33
CA ASN A 90 -8.22 13.41 19.84
C ASN A 90 -8.87 14.43 20.80
N HIS A 91 -10.20 14.58 20.76
CA HIS A 91 -10.96 15.51 21.61
C HIS A 91 -11.83 14.79 22.66
N ALA A 92 -11.69 13.47 22.80
CA ALA A 92 -12.50 12.68 23.73
C ALA A 92 -12.16 12.90 25.21
N ASN A 93 -11.03 13.53 25.56
CA ASN A 93 -10.58 13.77 26.93
C ASN A 93 -10.62 12.51 27.83
N GLY A 94 -10.20 11.36 27.30
CA GLY A 94 -10.19 10.09 28.01
C GLY A 94 -11.48 9.28 27.90
N ALA A 95 -12.54 9.81 27.29
CA ALA A 95 -13.77 9.07 27.08
C ALA A 95 -13.64 8.03 25.95
N ASN A 96 -14.48 6.99 25.99
CA ASN A 96 -14.56 6.00 24.93
C ASN A 96 -15.20 6.59 23.66
N VAL A 97 -14.57 6.37 22.51
CA VAL A 97 -15.09 6.71 21.18
C VAL A 97 -15.42 5.43 20.45
N VAL A 98 -16.64 5.32 19.94
CA VAL A 98 -17.04 4.19 19.07
C VAL A 98 -16.35 4.33 17.70
N VAL A 99 -15.72 3.25 17.24
CA VAL A 99 -14.96 3.23 16.00
C VAL A 99 -15.41 2.09 15.09
N SER A 100 -15.20 2.27 13.79
CA SER A 100 -15.48 1.24 12.78
C SER A 100 -14.48 0.08 12.89
N PRO A 101 -14.81 -1.12 12.34
CA PRO A 101 -13.87 -2.23 12.27
C PRO A 101 -12.56 -1.88 11.57
N GLN A 102 -12.59 -1.02 10.54
CA GLN A 102 -11.39 -0.56 9.83
C GLN A 102 -10.49 0.29 10.73
N ILE A 103 -11.06 1.22 11.49
CA ILE A 103 -10.31 2.03 12.47
C ILE A 103 -9.74 1.13 13.58
N ALA A 104 -10.53 0.19 14.09
CA ALA A 104 -10.07 -0.77 15.10
C ALA A 104 -8.93 -1.64 14.58
N LYS A 105 -8.99 -2.09 13.31
CA LYS A 105 -7.90 -2.83 12.65
C LYS A 105 -6.63 -2.00 12.59
N MET A 106 -6.69 -0.74 12.13
CA MET A 106 -5.53 0.14 12.08
C MET A 106 -4.90 0.35 13.46
N LEU A 107 -5.72 0.58 14.49
CA LEU A 107 -5.25 0.74 15.87
C LEU A 107 -4.58 -0.53 16.38
N SER A 108 -5.19 -1.71 16.20
CA SER A 108 -4.61 -2.98 16.67
C SER A 108 -3.35 -3.37 15.92
N THR A 109 -3.30 -3.16 14.59
CA THR A 109 -2.10 -3.42 13.78
C THR A 109 -0.95 -2.51 14.20
N ALA A 110 -1.22 -1.20 14.35
CA ALA A 110 -0.21 -0.26 14.80
C ALA A 110 0.27 -0.58 16.22
N LYS A 111 -0.63 -1.03 17.14
CA LYS A 111 -0.24 -1.47 18.50
C LYS A 111 0.66 -2.69 18.48
N THR A 112 0.36 -3.67 17.64
CA THR A 112 1.21 -4.85 17.46
C THR A 112 2.62 -4.46 17.01
N VAL A 113 2.73 -3.59 15.99
CA VAL A 113 4.03 -3.13 15.50
C VAL A 113 4.72 -2.23 16.53
N TYR A 114 3.99 -1.37 17.26
CA TYR A 114 4.51 -0.57 18.37
C TYR A 114 5.20 -1.47 19.41
N ASP A 115 4.48 -2.49 19.91
CA ASP A 115 4.98 -3.38 20.97
C ASP A 115 6.20 -4.20 20.49
N GLN A 116 6.17 -4.69 19.26
CA GLN A 116 7.23 -5.51 18.67
C GLN A 116 8.47 -4.72 18.25
N SER A 117 8.36 -3.40 18.05
CA SER A 117 9.44 -2.54 17.57
C SER A 117 10.02 -1.59 18.62
N ASP A 118 9.71 -1.80 19.93
CA ASP A 118 10.08 -0.90 21.02
C ASP A 118 9.62 0.55 20.75
N GLY A 119 8.40 0.72 20.21
CA GLY A 119 7.81 2.02 19.93
C GLY A 119 8.37 2.74 18.70
N ALA A 120 9.02 2.04 17.77
CA ALA A 120 9.51 2.65 16.53
C ALA A 120 8.37 3.13 15.61
N LEU A 121 7.19 2.48 15.68
CA LEU A 121 5.94 3.00 15.16
C LEU A 121 5.09 3.51 16.34
N ASP A 122 4.73 4.79 16.34
CA ASP A 122 3.94 5.38 17.41
C ASP A 122 2.95 6.40 16.80
N LEU A 123 1.66 6.07 16.78
CA LEU A 123 0.66 6.98 16.24
C LEU A 123 0.49 8.26 17.08
N SER A 124 0.86 8.21 18.39
CA SER A 124 0.80 9.36 19.29
C SER A 124 1.96 10.34 19.13
N ILE A 125 2.89 10.10 18.18
CA ILE A 125 3.93 11.08 17.80
C ILE A 125 3.35 12.29 17.00
N TYR A 126 2.07 12.26 16.67
CA TYR A 126 1.39 13.26 15.85
C TYR A 126 1.64 14.72 16.27
N PRO A 127 1.60 15.12 17.55
CA PRO A 127 1.90 16.49 17.95
C PRO A 127 3.33 16.93 17.59
N VAL A 128 4.30 16.01 17.59
CA VAL A 128 5.67 16.28 17.15
C VAL A 128 5.72 16.48 15.63
N VAL A 129 5.06 15.61 14.85
CA VAL A 129 4.98 15.73 13.38
C VAL A 129 4.34 17.06 12.98
N ARG A 130 3.29 17.50 13.71
CA ARG A 130 2.64 18.79 13.54
C ARG A 130 3.60 19.93 13.85
N LEU A 131 4.36 19.85 14.94
CA LEU A 131 5.33 20.88 15.35
C LEU A 131 6.42 21.09 14.29
N TRP A 132 6.89 20.01 13.63
CA TRP A 132 7.82 20.09 12.50
C TRP A 132 7.19 20.71 11.24
N GLY A 133 5.86 20.92 11.20
CA GLY A 133 5.13 21.48 10.08
C GLY A 133 4.83 20.51 8.94
N PHE A 134 5.00 19.19 9.14
CA PHE A 134 4.73 18.20 8.11
C PHE A 134 3.23 17.96 7.86
N VAL A 135 2.36 18.47 8.72
CA VAL A 135 0.89 18.35 8.57
C VAL A 135 0.35 19.42 7.63
N ASP A 136 0.80 20.65 7.78
CA ASP A 136 0.22 21.84 7.11
C ASP A 136 1.20 22.58 6.19
N GLY A 137 2.42 22.04 6.02
CA GLY A 137 3.46 22.61 5.16
C GLY A 137 4.15 23.85 5.74
N ARG A 138 3.86 24.23 6.99
CA ARG A 138 4.54 25.32 7.70
C ARG A 138 5.80 24.83 8.38
N TYR A 139 6.75 24.42 7.57
CA TYR A 139 7.98 23.81 8.03
C TYR A 139 8.74 24.68 9.03
N TYR A 140 9.18 24.04 10.11
CA TYR A 140 9.88 24.67 11.21
C TYR A 140 10.87 23.68 11.83
N VAL A 141 12.04 24.15 12.29
CA VAL A 141 13.00 23.35 13.05
C VAL A 141 12.79 23.64 14.54
N PRO A 142 12.12 22.73 15.28
CA PRO A 142 11.82 22.97 16.69
C PRO A 142 13.05 22.94 17.59
N THR A 143 13.01 23.68 18.69
CA THR A 143 13.99 23.60 19.75
C THR A 143 13.81 22.32 20.58
N ASP A 144 14.85 21.89 21.30
CA ASP A 144 14.79 20.72 22.21
C ASP A 144 13.73 20.88 23.30
N ILE A 145 13.48 22.11 23.75
CA ILE A 145 12.45 22.41 24.76
C ILE A 145 11.06 22.15 24.19
N GLU A 146 10.78 22.62 22.96
CA GLU A 146 9.51 22.41 22.28
C GLU A 146 9.28 20.93 21.98
N LEU A 147 10.31 20.21 21.50
CA LEU A 147 10.23 18.78 21.26
C LEU A 147 9.95 18.00 22.55
N SER A 148 10.65 18.31 23.62
CA SER A 148 10.44 17.67 24.93
C SER A 148 9.01 17.90 25.45
N ALA A 149 8.45 19.10 25.25
CA ALA A 149 7.08 19.42 25.64
C ALA A 149 6.03 18.61 24.86
N GLN A 150 6.31 18.16 23.63
CA GLN A 150 5.41 17.30 22.88
C GLN A 150 5.61 15.81 23.21
N LEU A 151 6.84 15.38 23.51
CA LEU A 151 7.11 13.98 23.83
C LEU A 151 6.35 13.49 25.08
N VAL A 152 6.11 14.36 26.07
CA VAL A 152 5.33 14.00 27.26
C VAL A 152 3.84 13.76 26.98
N ARG A 153 3.38 14.11 25.79
CA ARG A 153 2.01 13.87 25.32
C ARG A 153 1.82 12.51 24.66
N LYS A 154 2.89 11.76 24.42
CA LYS A 154 2.80 10.39 23.92
C LYS A 154 2.12 9.48 24.93
N GLY A 155 1.60 8.37 24.46
CA GLY A 155 0.88 7.42 25.30
C GLY A 155 0.13 6.38 24.48
N TYR A 156 0.72 5.93 23.36
CA TYR A 156 0.10 4.90 22.53
C TYR A 156 0.02 3.55 23.24
N ASP A 157 0.94 3.27 24.15
CA ASP A 157 0.93 2.12 25.05
C ASP A 157 -0.24 2.12 26.05
N GLU A 158 -0.79 3.27 26.37
CA GLU A 158 -1.93 3.44 27.25
C GLU A 158 -3.30 3.31 26.53
N MET A 159 -3.29 2.99 25.24
CA MET A 159 -4.51 2.78 24.45
C MET A 159 -5.34 1.63 25.03
N ILE A 160 -6.64 1.87 25.22
CA ILE A 160 -7.63 0.83 25.54
C ILE A 160 -8.54 0.65 24.33
N LEU A 161 -8.42 -0.48 23.65
CA LEU A 161 -9.28 -0.87 22.54
C LEU A 161 -10.19 -2.01 23.00
N THR A 162 -11.50 -1.78 22.98
CA THR A 162 -12.51 -2.75 23.43
C THR A 162 -13.36 -3.23 22.24
N SER A 163 -13.51 -4.54 22.14
CA SER A 163 -14.42 -5.18 21.17
C SER A 163 -15.74 -5.54 21.84
N TYR A 164 -16.85 -5.32 21.14
CA TYR A 164 -18.19 -5.71 21.56
C TYR A 164 -18.75 -6.76 20.59
N PRO A 165 -18.45 -8.05 20.77
CA PRO A 165 -18.81 -9.10 19.82
C PRO A 165 -20.30 -9.21 19.53
N ALA A 166 -21.15 -8.90 20.53
CA ALA A 166 -22.61 -8.95 20.38
C ALA A 166 -23.16 -7.94 19.35
N THR A 167 -22.46 -6.83 19.15
CA THR A 167 -22.86 -5.76 18.21
C THR A 167 -21.91 -5.63 17.03
N GLY A 168 -20.76 -6.32 17.06
CA GLY A 168 -19.69 -6.16 16.07
C GLY A 168 -19.02 -4.77 16.09
N SER A 169 -19.22 -3.98 17.16
CA SER A 169 -18.66 -2.65 17.32
C SER A 169 -17.38 -2.66 18.15
N TYR A 170 -16.64 -1.55 18.08
CA TYR A 170 -15.42 -1.31 18.85
C TYR A 170 -15.49 0.05 19.51
N SER A 171 -14.76 0.23 20.62
CA SER A 171 -14.46 1.54 21.16
C SER A 171 -12.99 1.66 21.51
N VAL A 172 -12.47 2.90 21.44
CA VAL A 172 -11.10 3.23 21.84
C VAL A 172 -11.10 4.40 22.81
N SER A 173 -10.19 4.39 23.77
CA SER A 173 -9.85 5.55 24.59
C SER A 173 -8.34 5.70 24.75
N PHE A 174 -7.91 6.94 24.90
CA PHE A 174 -6.55 7.36 25.21
C PHE A 174 -6.57 8.32 26.41
N PRO A 175 -5.46 8.47 27.14
CA PRO A 175 -5.34 9.55 28.13
C PRO A 175 -5.62 10.93 27.53
N PRO A 176 -6.16 11.89 28.30
CA PRO A 176 -6.58 13.21 27.77
C PRO A 176 -5.48 14.00 27.05
N ARG A 177 -4.20 13.74 27.34
CA ARG A 177 -3.05 14.42 26.75
C ARG A 177 -2.67 13.89 25.37
N VAL A 178 -3.16 12.68 24.99
CA VAL A 178 -2.73 11.96 23.80
C VAL A 178 -3.55 12.39 22.59
N GLU A 179 -2.84 12.75 21.53
CA GLU A 179 -3.40 12.96 20.19
C GLU A 179 -2.74 12.00 19.21
N ILE A 180 -3.49 11.41 18.29
CA ILE A 180 -2.99 10.45 17.32
C ILE A 180 -3.25 10.89 15.88
N SER A 181 -2.49 10.29 14.94
CA SER A 181 -2.77 10.32 13.52
C SER A 181 -2.55 8.94 12.90
N PHE A 182 -3.36 8.58 11.93
CA PHE A 182 -3.26 7.30 11.21
C PHE A 182 -2.31 7.36 10.00
N ALA A 183 -1.59 8.44 9.77
CA ALA A 183 -0.81 8.69 8.55
C ALA A 183 0.13 7.54 8.13
N SER A 184 0.65 6.77 9.10
CA SER A 184 1.58 5.65 8.89
C SER A 184 0.91 4.28 8.67
N VAL A 185 -0.43 4.23 8.61
CA VAL A 185 -1.21 2.98 8.38
C VAL A 185 -2.42 3.21 7.48
N ALA A 186 -2.74 4.46 7.19
CA ALA A 186 -3.97 4.86 6.51
C ALA A 186 -4.00 4.40 5.04
N LYS A 187 -2.90 4.60 4.31
CA LYS A 187 -2.84 4.26 2.88
C LYS A 187 -2.84 2.77 2.66
N GLY A 188 -2.16 2.00 3.50
CA GLY A 188 -2.20 0.55 3.47
C GLY A 188 -3.60 0.01 3.72
N CYS A 189 -4.28 0.50 4.75
CA CYS A 189 -5.67 0.16 5.03
C CYS A 189 -6.62 0.56 3.89
N ALA A 190 -6.44 1.74 3.30
CA ALA A 190 -7.26 2.20 2.18
C ALA A 190 -7.06 1.31 0.93
N ALA A 191 -5.82 0.93 0.62
CA ALA A 191 -5.50 0.04 -0.50
C ALA A 191 -6.15 -1.34 -0.31
N GLU A 192 -6.01 -1.95 0.86
CA GLU A 192 -6.61 -3.24 1.21
C GLU A 192 -8.14 -3.22 1.10
N ASN A 193 -8.79 -2.18 1.64
CA ASN A 193 -10.23 -2.04 1.55
C ASN A 193 -10.69 -1.77 0.11
N ALA A 194 -9.92 -1.02 -0.69
CA ALA A 194 -10.19 -0.80 -2.10
C ALA A 194 -10.13 -2.12 -2.90
N ILE A 195 -9.12 -2.95 -2.70
CA ILE A 195 -9.00 -4.30 -3.31
C ILE A 195 -10.18 -5.18 -2.90
N THR A 196 -10.57 -5.14 -1.63
CA THR A 196 -11.74 -5.88 -1.12
C THR A 196 -13.03 -5.43 -1.81
N ALA A 197 -13.23 -4.13 -1.98
CA ALA A 197 -14.40 -3.58 -2.67
C ALA A 197 -14.42 -3.95 -4.17
N MET A 198 -13.25 -3.89 -4.85
CA MET A 198 -13.11 -4.34 -6.24
C MET A 198 -13.49 -5.82 -6.38
N ARG A 199 -13.00 -6.69 -5.49
CA ARG A 199 -13.33 -8.12 -5.48
C ARG A 199 -14.81 -8.36 -5.25
N GLN A 200 -15.45 -7.66 -4.32
CA GLN A 200 -16.89 -7.76 -4.06
C GLN A 200 -17.74 -7.32 -5.26
N ALA A 201 -17.24 -6.38 -6.06
CA ALA A 201 -17.85 -5.97 -7.32
C ALA A 201 -17.60 -6.96 -8.48
N GLY A 202 -16.84 -8.04 -8.26
CA GLY A 202 -16.57 -9.08 -9.25
C GLY A 202 -15.32 -8.85 -10.11
N VAL A 203 -14.42 -7.94 -9.71
CA VAL A 203 -13.09 -7.77 -10.33
C VAL A 203 -12.15 -8.87 -9.85
N GLU A 204 -11.49 -9.55 -10.76
CA GLU A 204 -10.52 -10.63 -10.47
C GLU A 204 -9.06 -10.20 -10.68
N SER A 205 -8.83 -9.15 -11.45
CA SER A 205 -7.50 -8.62 -11.76
C SER A 205 -7.47 -7.10 -11.65
N GLY A 206 -6.59 -6.57 -10.79
CA GLY A 206 -6.48 -5.13 -10.59
C GLY A 206 -5.27 -4.73 -9.78
N ILE A 207 -5.00 -3.43 -9.75
CA ILE A 207 -3.91 -2.84 -8.97
C ILE A 207 -4.33 -1.45 -8.51
N VAL A 208 -4.07 -1.13 -7.27
CA VAL A 208 -4.22 0.21 -6.70
C VAL A 208 -2.85 0.74 -6.30
N SER A 209 -2.60 2.03 -6.62
CA SER A 209 -1.36 2.74 -6.26
C SER A 209 -1.73 4.04 -5.55
N LEU A 210 -1.43 4.12 -4.28
CA LEU A 210 -1.84 5.19 -3.37
C LEU A 210 -0.60 5.94 -2.85
N GLY A 211 0.00 6.79 -3.71
CA GLY A 211 1.16 7.59 -3.31
C GLY A 211 2.36 6.76 -2.84
N GLY A 212 2.70 5.69 -3.55
CA GLY A 212 3.81 4.79 -3.22
C GLY A 212 3.39 3.50 -2.49
N ASN A 213 2.15 3.41 -2.01
CA ASN A 213 1.57 2.17 -1.50
C ASN A 213 0.84 1.46 -2.64
N VAL A 214 1.34 0.33 -3.06
CA VAL A 214 0.75 -0.49 -4.12
C VAL A 214 0.10 -1.72 -3.49
N GLN A 215 -1.09 -2.07 -3.95
CA GLN A 215 -1.71 -3.36 -3.65
C GLN A 215 -2.33 -3.96 -4.90
N THR A 216 -2.13 -5.25 -5.09
CA THR A 216 -2.59 -6.00 -6.26
C THR A 216 -3.76 -6.90 -5.91
N LEU A 217 -4.62 -7.15 -6.89
CA LEU A 217 -5.73 -8.09 -6.85
C LEU A 217 -5.47 -9.18 -7.88
N GLY A 218 -5.41 -10.43 -7.42
CA GLY A 218 -5.16 -11.59 -8.27
C GLY A 218 -3.87 -11.49 -9.08
N MET A 219 -3.88 -12.10 -10.25
CA MET A 219 -2.80 -12.04 -11.24
C MET A 219 -3.16 -11.06 -12.36
N ARG A 220 -2.18 -10.67 -13.16
CA ARG A 220 -2.43 -9.93 -14.41
C ARG A 220 -3.33 -10.75 -15.34
N PRO A 221 -4.07 -10.11 -16.27
CA PRO A 221 -4.99 -10.81 -17.19
C PRO A 221 -4.35 -11.97 -17.97
N GLU A 222 -3.02 -11.87 -18.22
CA GLU A 222 -2.27 -12.92 -18.92
C GLU A 222 -1.86 -14.08 -18.00
N GLY A 223 -2.34 -14.14 -16.77
CA GLY A 223 -1.99 -15.15 -15.75
C GLY A 223 -0.57 -15.00 -15.19
N LYS A 224 0.09 -13.86 -15.40
CA LYS A 224 1.43 -13.58 -14.91
C LYS A 224 1.39 -12.78 -13.61
N PRO A 225 2.45 -12.85 -12.77
CA PRO A 225 2.60 -11.96 -11.64
C PRO A 225 2.62 -10.48 -12.04
N TRP A 226 2.23 -9.62 -11.12
CA TRP A 226 2.41 -8.18 -11.24
C TRP A 226 3.89 -7.83 -11.12
N THR A 227 4.31 -6.83 -11.87
CA THR A 227 5.66 -6.27 -11.77
C THR A 227 5.56 -4.87 -11.18
N VAL A 228 6.06 -4.70 -9.95
CA VAL A 228 6.04 -3.43 -9.23
C VAL A 228 7.46 -2.85 -9.23
N ALA A 229 7.61 -1.62 -9.70
CA ALA A 229 8.89 -0.92 -9.69
C ALA A 229 9.19 -0.35 -8.31
N ILE A 230 10.44 -0.48 -7.87
CA ILE A 230 10.98 0.12 -6.63
C ILE A 230 11.68 1.42 -7.01
N GLN A 231 11.10 2.54 -6.61
CA GLN A 231 11.59 3.87 -6.96
C GLN A 231 13.02 4.10 -6.49
N ASP A 232 13.81 4.80 -7.31
CA ASP A 232 15.16 5.23 -6.91
C ASP A 232 15.06 6.45 -5.99
N PRO A 233 15.50 6.34 -4.72
CA PRO A 233 15.45 7.46 -3.78
C PRO A 233 16.34 8.63 -4.17
N ASN A 234 17.36 8.42 -5.01
CA ASN A 234 18.28 9.47 -5.50
C ASN A 234 17.84 10.04 -6.86
N ASN A 235 16.93 9.35 -7.56
CA ASN A 235 16.34 9.81 -8.82
C ASN A 235 14.88 9.37 -8.90
N THR A 236 13.98 10.18 -8.38
CA THR A 236 12.56 9.84 -8.25
C THR A 236 11.82 9.63 -9.59
N SER A 237 12.46 9.94 -10.72
CA SER A 237 11.95 9.61 -12.05
C SER A 237 12.39 8.22 -12.53
N GLY A 238 13.27 7.53 -11.80
CA GLY A 238 13.80 6.21 -12.11
C GLY A 238 13.40 5.15 -11.08
N TRP A 239 13.91 3.94 -11.28
CA TRP A 239 13.73 2.82 -10.36
C TRP A 239 15.03 2.01 -10.22
N VAL A 240 15.25 1.43 -9.04
CA VAL A 240 16.44 0.61 -8.76
C VAL A 240 16.28 -0.86 -9.09
N GLY A 241 15.05 -1.31 -9.23
CA GLY A 241 14.68 -2.68 -9.56
C GLY A 241 13.18 -2.86 -9.59
N THR A 242 12.76 -4.09 -9.86
CA THR A 242 11.35 -4.49 -9.86
C THR A 242 11.15 -5.72 -8.99
N VAL A 243 9.97 -5.84 -8.38
CA VAL A 243 9.56 -7.05 -7.67
C VAL A 243 8.37 -7.68 -8.38
N GLN A 244 8.40 -9.01 -8.53
CA GLN A 244 7.28 -9.78 -9.06
C GLN A 244 6.45 -10.31 -7.90
N VAL A 245 5.15 -10.01 -7.92
CA VAL A 245 4.22 -10.38 -6.85
C VAL A 245 2.90 -10.91 -7.43
N GLY A 246 2.29 -11.85 -6.73
CA GLY A 246 0.90 -12.21 -6.93
C GLY A 246 -0.03 -11.16 -6.33
N GLU A 247 -0.97 -11.61 -5.50
CA GLU A 247 -1.84 -10.71 -4.73
C GLU A 247 -1.12 -10.30 -3.43
N MET A 248 -0.52 -9.10 -3.43
CA MET A 248 0.31 -8.59 -2.34
C MET A 248 0.21 -7.06 -2.21
N ALA A 249 0.52 -6.56 -1.04
CA ALA A 249 0.89 -5.18 -0.81
C ALA A 249 2.40 -5.00 -1.02
N VAL A 250 2.79 -3.91 -1.67
CA VAL A 250 4.17 -3.43 -1.83
C VAL A 250 4.19 -1.98 -1.40
N VAL A 251 4.65 -1.72 -0.19
CA VAL A 251 4.51 -0.43 0.48
C VAL A 251 5.87 0.16 0.80
N THR A 252 6.10 1.40 0.38
CA THR A 252 7.39 2.08 0.55
C THR A 252 7.29 3.32 1.42
N SER A 253 8.08 3.37 2.49
CA SER A 253 8.40 4.59 3.22
C SER A 253 9.76 5.11 2.80
N GLY A 254 9.85 6.40 2.42
CA GLY A 254 11.09 7.02 1.95
C GLY A 254 11.28 8.45 2.43
N SER A 255 12.52 8.80 2.79
CA SER A 255 12.90 10.14 3.26
C SER A 255 12.70 11.23 2.20
N TYR A 256 12.77 10.86 0.92
CA TYR A 256 12.65 11.73 -0.24
C TYR A 256 11.20 12.10 -0.61
N GLN A 257 10.19 11.45 0.00
CA GLN A 257 8.78 11.67 -0.34
C GLN A 257 8.25 13.00 0.19
N ARG A 258 8.65 13.38 1.41
CA ARG A 258 8.24 14.64 2.04
C ARG A 258 9.36 15.13 2.95
N TYR A 259 10.00 16.23 2.57
CA TYR A 259 11.11 16.86 3.31
C TYR A 259 11.17 18.36 3.07
N PHE A 260 11.95 19.05 3.88
CA PHE A 260 12.35 20.43 3.65
C PHE A 260 13.84 20.62 3.99
N GLU A 261 14.42 21.71 3.48
CA GLU A 261 15.80 22.08 3.74
C GLU A 261 15.85 23.35 4.59
N PHE A 262 16.69 23.36 5.59
CA PHE A 262 16.90 24.51 6.45
C PHE A 262 18.36 24.51 6.93
N ASP A 263 19.07 25.63 6.77
CA ASP A 263 20.47 25.85 7.16
C ASP A 263 21.41 24.71 6.68
N GLY A 264 21.27 24.30 5.41
CA GLY A 264 22.08 23.26 4.77
C GLY A 264 21.78 21.81 5.22
N ASN A 265 20.79 21.61 6.07
CA ASN A 265 20.35 20.29 6.52
C ASN A 265 18.99 19.92 5.90
N THR A 266 18.81 18.63 5.62
CA THR A 266 17.54 18.07 5.13
C THR A 266 16.77 17.41 6.27
N TYR A 267 15.51 17.78 6.43
CA TYR A 267 14.60 17.25 7.44
C TYR A 267 13.42 16.57 6.76
N HIS A 268 13.24 15.28 6.97
CA HIS A 268 12.15 14.52 6.38
C HIS A 268 11.09 14.12 7.41
N HIS A 269 9.90 13.78 6.94
CA HIS A 269 8.69 13.56 7.75
C HIS A 269 8.68 12.28 8.61
N ILE A 270 9.63 11.34 8.42
CA ILE A 270 9.68 10.11 9.21
C ILE A 270 10.40 10.41 10.51
N ILE A 271 9.61 10.74 11.54
CA ILE A 271 10.10 11.13 12.85
C ILE A 271 10.37 9.89 13.70
N ASN A 272 11.51 9.90 14.38
CA ASN A 272 11.82 8.89 15.39
C ASN A 272 11.08 9.23 16.70
N PRO A 273 10.19 8.35 17.20
CA PRO A 273 9.41 8.62 18.39
C PRO A 273 10.23 8.75 19.68
N GLN A 274 11.47 8.28 19.69
CA GLN A 274 12.34 8.38 20.87
C GLN A 274 13.09 9.71 20.94
N THR A 275 13.45 10.27 19.77
CA THR A 275 14.25 11.50 19.69
C THR A 275 13.44 12.72 19.28
N ALA A 276 12.20 12.55 18.85
CA ALA A 276 11.32 13.58 18.27
C ALA A 276 11.87 14.29 17.03
N GLY A 277 12.99 13.84 16.49
CA GLY A 277 13.61 14.37 15.26
C GLY A 277 13.45 13.44 14.06
N PRO A 278 13.69 13.93 12.84
CA PRO A 278 13.80 13.09 11.66
C PRO A 278 14.81 11.96 11.87
N THR A 279 14.47 10.76 11.41
CA THR A 279 15.31 9.57 11.56
C THR A 279 16.63 9.73 10.78
N SER A 280 17.77 9.47 11.42
CA SER A 280 19.11 9.60 10.84
C SER A 280 19.91 8.31 11.02
N ASN A 281 19.58 7.27 10.25
CA ASN A 281 20.22 5.94 10.33
C ASN A 281 20.82 5.48 8.99
N GLY A 282 20.87 6.37 8.00
CA GLY A 282 21.43 6.11 6.68
C GLY A 282 20.52 5.39 5.69
N LEU A 283 19.29 5.01 6.07
CA LEU A 283 18.29 4.52 5.14
C LEU A 283 17.67 5.67 4.34
N LEU A 284 17.41 5.43 3.06
CA LEU A 284 16.69 6.33 2.15
C LEU A 284 15.27 5.83 1.88
N SER A 285 15.08 4.52 1.78
CA SER A 285 13.75 3.91 1.68
C SER A 285 13.71 2.50 2.25
N VAL A 286 12.50 2.11 2.66
CA VAL A 286 12.13 0.76 3.08
C VAL A 286 10.87 0.36 2.35
N THR A 287 10.93 -0.74 1.61
CA THR A 287 9.75 -1.33 0.96
C THR A 287 9.41 -2.64 1.66
N ILE A 288 8.16 -2.80 2.07
CA ILE A 288 7.60 -4.02 2.66
C ILE A 288 6.71 -4.71 1.64
N ILE A 289 6.83 -6.04 1.57
CA ILE A 289 6.00 -6.90 0.73
C ILE A 289 5.33 -7.94 1.63
N CYS A 290 4.00 -7.89 1.75
CA CYS A 290 3.18 -8.89 2.45
C CYS A 290 1.72 -8.84 1.96
N GLU A 291 0.88 -9.75 2.44
CA GLU A 291 -0.54 -9.81 2.03
C GLU A 291 -1.38 -8.67 2.62
N ASP A 292 -1.15 -8.30 3.87
CA ASP A 292 -1.90 -7.29 4.61
C ASP A 292 -1.35 -5.88 4.36
N GLY A 293 -2.11 -5.05 3.65
CA GLY A 293 -1.71 -3.68 3.30
C GLY A 293 -1.54 -2.77 4.52
N THR A 294 -2.39 -2.92 5.53
CA THR A 294 -2.32 -2.15 6.79
C THR A 294 -1.02 -2.48 7.54
N MET A 295 -0.67 -3.77 7.62
CA MET A 295 0.57 -4.24 8.23
C MET A 295 1.80 -3.77 7.45
N ALA A 296 1.75 -3.83 6.10
CA ALA A 296 2.84 -3.37 5.26
C ALA A 296 3.16 -1.87 5.47
N ASP A 297 2.12 -1.02 5.58
CA ASP A 297 2.28 0.41 5.82
C ASP A 297 2.88 0.67 7.21
N ALA A 298 2.38 0.01 8.25
CA ALA A 298 2.91 0.06 9.60
C ALA A 298 4.39 -0.36 9.67
N LEU A 299 4.71 -1.51 9.07
CA LEU A 299 6.06 -2.06 9.06
C LEU A 299 7.04 -1.18 8.26
N SER A 300 6.62 -0.60 7.13
CA SER A 300 7.52 0.24 6.32
C SER A 300 8.05 1.43 7.12
N THR A 301 7.19 2.06 7.91
CA THR A 301 7.57 3.15 8.81
C THR A 301 8.41 2.66 9.99
N ALA A 302 7.99 1.58 10.67
CA ALA A 302 8.73 1.04 11.80
C ALA A 302 10.15 0.60 11.41
N MET A 303 10.30 -0.15 10.32
CA MET A 303 11.61 -0.64 9.84
C MET A 303 12.51 0.52 9.39
N PHE A 304 11.92 1.58 8.82
CA PHE A 304 12.67 2.79 8.50
C PHE A 304 13.24 3.45 9.77
N VAL A 305 12.44 3.58 10.82
CA VAL A 305 12.87 4.16 12.12
C VAL A 305 13.92 3.28 12.80
N LEU A 306 13.74 1.96 12.78
CA LEU A 306 14.70 1.00 13.37
C LEU A 306 16.08 1.05 12.71
N GLY A 307 16.15 1.32 11.41
CA GLY A 307 17.38 1.19 10.63
C GLY A 307 17.70 -0.27 10.26
N GLU A 308 18.63 -0.46 9.32
CA GLU A 308 18.88 -1.74 8.66
C GLU A 308 19.10 -2.90 9.64
N SER A 309 19.97 -2.75 10.62
CA SER A 309 20.34 -3.84 11.55
C SER A 309 19.15 -4.31 12.42
N ARG A 310 18.43 -3.35 13.04
CA ARG A 310 17.28 -3.68 13.89
C ARG A 310 16.08 -4.16 13.06
N ALA A 311 15.89 -3.62 11.86
CA ALA A 311 14.87 -4.08 10.92
C ALA A 311 15.07 -5.54 10.51
N LEU A 312 16.30 -5.95 10.20
CA LEU A 312 16.63 -7.35 9.90
C LEU A 312 16.43 -8.26 11.11
N ASN A 313 16.76 -7.80 12.32
CA ASN A 313 16.48 -8.56 13.55
C ASN A 313 14.98 -8.73 13.79
N TYR A 314 14.19 -7.67 13.55
CA TYR A 314 12.74 -7.74 13.63
C TYR A 314 12.18 -8.76 12.62
N TRP A 315 12.62 -8.71 11.36
CA TRP A 315 12.21 -9.66 10.33
C TRP A 315 12.53 -11.12 10.71
N ARG A 316 13.70 -11.39 11.26
CA ARG A 316 14.07 -12.74 11.75
C ARG A 316 13.22 -13.22 12.92
N ALA A 317 12.83 -12.30 13.80
CA ALA A 317 12.06 -12.63 15.00
C ALA A 317 10.57 -12.89 14.70
N TYR A 318 9.97 -12.12 13.80
CA TYR A 318 8.52 -12.13 13.59
C TYR A 318 8.12 -12.67 12.22
N GLY A 319 8.92 -12.47 11.17
CA GLY A 319 8.62 -12.96 9.81
C GLY A 319 7.31 -12.42 9.24
N GLY A 320 6.73 -13.18 8.30
CA GLY A 320 5.42 -12.87 7.69
C GLY A 320 5.44 -11.75 6.63
N PHE A 321 6.61 -11.24 6.28
CA PHE A 321 6.80 -10.23 5.23
C PHE A 321 8.21 -10.31 4.64
N GLU A 322 8.40 -9.74 3.46
CA GLU A 322 9.72 -9.50 2.89
C GLU A 322 9.98 -8.00 2.82
N MET A 323 11.26 -7.60 2.77
CA MET A 323 11.63 -6.20 2.68
C MET A 323 12.81 -5.92 1.78
N ILE A 324 12.82 -4.69 1.22
CA ILE A 324 13.90 -4.09 0.45
C ILE A 324 14.33 -2.82 1.18
N LEU A 325 15.57 -2.75 1.59
CA LEU A 325 16.17 -1.60 2.26
C LEU A 325 17.15 -0.93 1.32
N ILE A 326 17.04 0.38 1.12
CA ILE A 326 17.97 1.17 0.30
C ILE A 326 18.63 2.23 1.18
N ASN A 327 19.95 2.28 1.18
CA ASN A 327 20.69 3.22 1.98
C ASN A 327 21.49 4.25 1.14
N LYS A 328 22.01 5.27 1.81
CA LYS A 328 22.81 6.36 1.21
C LYS A 328 24.10 5.89 0.53
N ASP A 329 24.59 4.69 0.86
CA ASP A 329 25.82 4.11 0.29
C ASP A 329 25.53 3.29 -0.97
N HIS A 330 24.38 3.50 -1.62
CA HIS A 330 23.91 2.80 -2.82
C HIS A 330 23.86 1.28 -2.61
N ARG A 331 23.50 0.83 -1.42
CA ARG A 331 23.29 -0.58 -1.14
C ARG A 331 21.80 -0.89 -1.05
N ILE A 332 21.39 -1.95 -1.74
CA ILE A 332 20.08 -2.57 -1.65
C ILE A 332 20.23 -3.86 -0.85
N THR A 333 19.56 -3.95 0.29
CA THR A 333 19.47 -5.19 1.07
C THR A 333 18.05 -5.74 0.94
N CYS A 334 17.94 -6.93 0.35
CA CYS A 334 16.68 -7.68 0.23
C CYS A 334 16.67 -8.81 1.26
N THR A 335 15.52 -9.14 1.81
CA THR A 335 15.35 -10.38 2.56
C THR A 335 15.32 -11.58 1.62
N LYS A 336 15.65 -12.77 2.13
CA LYS A 336 15.93 -13.97 1.31
C LYS A 336 14.74 -14.44 0.44
N GLY A 337 13.50 -14.19 0.85
CA GLY A 337 12.31 -14.56 0.05
C GLY A 337 12.18 -13.79 -1.26
N LEU A 338 13.01 -12.76 -1.46
CA LEU A 338 13.02 -11.96 -2.70
C LEU A 338 14.10 -12.40 -3.72
N ILE A 339 14.87 -13.45 -3.44
CA ILE A 339 15.98 -13.88 -4.32
C ILE A 339 15.50 -14.15 -5.76
N ASP A 340 14.36 -14.80 -5.93
CA ASP A 340 13.81 -15.15 -7.25
C ASP A 340 12.82 -14.10 -7.77
N ASN A 341 12.42 -13.13 -6.95
CA ASN A 341 11.35 -12.19 -7.27
C ASN A 341 11.83 -10.74 -7.47
N PHE A 342 13.01 -10.37 -6.96
CA PHE A 342 13.58 -9.04 -7.15
C PHE A 342 14.58 -9.04 -8.31
N VAL A 343 14.36 -8.17 -9.29
CA VAL A 343 15.25 -7.96 -10.44
C VAL A 343 15.82 -6.55 -10.37
N ALA A 344 17.12 -6.44 -10.17
CA ALA A 344 17.81 -5.16 -10.15
C ALA A 344 17.78 -4.50 -11.54
N ASN A 345 17.67 -3.17 -11.57
CA ASN A 345 17.73 -2.40 -12.81
C ASN A 345 19.18 -2.26 -13.28
N ALA A 346 19.51 -2.89 -14.39
CA ALA A 346 20.85 -2.80 -15.00
C ALA A 346 21.25 -1.37 -15.42
N GLN A 347 20.29 -0.45 -15.56
CA GLN A 347 20.51 0.96 -15.86
C GLN A 347 20.74 1.82 -14.62
N ALA A 348 20.67 1.23 -13.42
CA ALA A 348 21.03 1.85 -12.14
C ALA A 348 22.30 1.20 -11.54
N PRO A 349 23.47 1.23 -12.21
CA PRO A 349 24.65 0.42 -11.89
C PRO A 349 25.33 0.83 -10.57
N ALA A 350 24.98 1.98 -10.00
CA ALA A 350 25.55 2.44 -8.74
C ALA A 350 25.16 1.55 -7.55
N TYR A 351 24.03 0.83 -7.64
CA TYR A 351 23.50 0.05 -6.54
C TYR A 351 24.08 -1.37 -6.47
N LYS A 352 24.48 -1.76 -5.25
CA LYS A 352 24.92 -3.13 -4.94
C LYS A 352 23.84 -3.87 -4.19
N VAL A 353 23.34 -4.97 -4.78
CA VAL A 353 22.32 -5.82 -4.15
C VAL A 353 22.97 -6.88 -3.28
N ARG A 354 22.39 -7.10 -2.10
CA ARG A 354 22.71 -8.24 -1.23
C ARG A 354 21.42 -8.81 -0.66
N TYR A 355 21.48 -10.09 -0.29
CA TYR A 355 20.38 -10.79 0.38
C TYR A 355 20.74 -11.07 1.83
N ALA A 356 19.82 -10.79 2.74
CA ALA A 356 19.94 -11.11 4.17
C ALA A 356 19.33 -12.47 4.44
N GLU A 357 20.04 -13.26 5.28
CA GLU A 357 19.59 -14.57 5.76
C GLU A 357 18.80 -14.46 7.08
#